data_97aae3f6f30bcc896a19ffb717401fd2
#
_entry.id   97aae3f6f30bcc896a19ffb717401fd2
#
_cell.length_a   1.000
_cell.length_b   1.000
_cell.length_c   1.000
_cell.angle_alpha   90.00
_cell.angle_beta   90.00
_cell.angle_gamma   90.00
#
_symmetry.space_group_name_H-M   'P 1'
#
loop_
_entity.id
_entity.type
_entity.pdbx_description
1 polymer ?
#
loop_
_entity_poly.entity_id
_entity_poly.type
_entity_poly.pdbx_seq_one_letter_code
_entity_poly.pdbx_strand_id
1 'polypeptide(L)'
;ERGFIFIKDGEFSKADEYFERVLDANPKNWRAYLGKLLCSLNLKSPEKLGMSYTPLTGNSLYNKAVEYAPANEKEQLLAQIQLRQ
;
A
#
# COMPACT_ATOMS: atom_id res chain seq x y z
N GLU A 1 -6.99 10.78 4.54
CA GLU A 1 -6.80 9.73 5.54
C GLU A 1 -5.49 9.93 6.26
N ARG A 2 -5.51 9.83 7.60
CA ARG A 2 -4.34 10.17 8.43
C ARG A 2 -3.13 9.29 8.16
N GLY A 3 -3.36 8.01 7.88
CA GLY A 3 -2.26 7.10 7.60
C GLY A 3 -1.40 7.56 6.44
N PHE A 4 -2.02 8.04 5.38
CA PHE A 4 -1.28 8.53 4.21
C PHE A 4 -0.60 9.86 4.46
N ILE A 5 -1.13 10.68 5.38
CA ILE A 5 -0.46 11.90 5.81
C ILE A 5 0.84 11.55 6.53
N PHE A 6 0.81 10.56 7.42
CA PHE A 6 2.01 10.08 8.10
C PHE A 6 3.06 9.58 7.10
N ILE A 7 2.61 8.83 6.08
CA ILE A 7 3.51 8.31 5.04
C ILE A 7 4.18 9.46 4.30
N LYS A 8 3.40 10.46 3.91
CA LYS A 8 3.90 11.63 3.18
C LYS A 8 4.96 12.38 4.00
N ASP A 9 4.78 12.42 5.31
CA ASP A 9 5.71 13.09 6.22
C ASP A 9 6.91 12.22 6.58
N GLY A 10 6.94 10.97 6.10
CA GLY A 10 8.03 10.05 6.41
C GLY A 10 7.91 9.36 7.76
N GLU A 11 6.76 9.49 8.43
CA GLU A 11 6.52 8.87 9.73
C GLU A 11 5.95 7.46 9.55
N PHE A 12 6.77 6.56 9.01
CA PHE A 12 6.31 5.22 8.61
C PHE A 12 5.86 4.38 9.80
N SER A 13 6.51 4.49 10.95
CA SER A 13 6.10 3.73 12.14
C SER A 13 4.71 4.12 12.61
N LYS A 14 4.42 5.41 12.63
CA LYS A 14 3.08 5.90 13.00
C LYS A 14 2.03 5.48 11.99
N ALA A 15 2.37 5.54 10.71
CA ALA A 15 1.46 5.13 9.65
C ALA A 15 1.13 3.64 9.78
N ASP A 16 2.13 2.81 9.99
CA ASP A 16 1.92 1.35 10.12
C ASP A 16 1.01 1.04 11.31
N GLU A 17 1.23 1.67 12.45
CA GLU A 17 0.38 1.52 13.62
C GLU A 17 -1.06 1.91 13.33
N TYR A 18 -1.24 3.04 12.64
CA TYR A 18 -2.57 3.51 12.28
C TYR A 18 -3.28 2.49 11.38
N PHE A 19 -2.59 1.99 10.37
CA PHE A 19 -3.20 1.02 9.46
C PHE A 19 -3.49 -0.31 10.16
N GLU A 20 -2.68 -0.71 11.13
CA GLU A 20 -2.94 -1.91 11.93
C GLU A 20 -4.28 -1.78 12.66
N ARG A 21 -4.54 -0.62 13.25
CA ARG A 21 -5.81 -0.35 13.93
C ARG A 21 -6.99 -0.34 12.95
N VAL A 22 -6.77 0.21 11.76
CA VAL A 22 -7.80 0.21 10.72
C VAL A 22 -8.16 -1.22 10.33
N LEU A 23 -7.15 -2.09 10.18
CA LEU A 23 -7.38 -3.48 9.83
C LEU A 23 -8.04 -4.29 10.96
N ASP A 24 -7.78 -3.92 12.22
CA ASP A 24 -8.47 -4.54 13.34
C ASP A 24 -9.97 -4.28 13.29
N ALA A 25 -10.37 -3.10 12.84
CA ALA A 25 -11.77 -2.73 12.69
C ALA A 25 -12.37 -3.22 11.38
N ASN A 26 -11.58 -3.23 10.29
CA ASN A 26 -12.03 -3.64 8.97
C ASN A 26 -10.92 -4.38 8.23
N PRO A 27 -10.85 -5.73 8.36
CA PRO A 27 -9.78 -6.53 7.76
C PRO A 27 -9.75 -6.51 6.23
N LYS A 28 -10.79 -5.96 5.59
CA LYS A 28 -10.87 -5.90 4.13
C LYS A 28 -10.58 -4.50 3.57
N ASN A 29 -10.03 -3.61 4.39
CA ASN A 29 -9.70 -2.27 3.95
C ASN A 29 -8.43 -2.31 3.10
N TRP A 30 -8.60 -2.23 1.76
CA TRP A 30 -7.48 -2.33 0.82
C TRP A 30 -6.47 -1.19 0.99
N ARG A 31 -6.94 -0.01 1.36
CA ARG A 31 -6.05 1.14 1.56
C ARG A 31 -5.10 0.94 2.72
N ALA A 32 -5.55 0.25 3.76
CA ALA A 32 -4.69 -0.06 4.89
C ALA A 32 -3.57 -1.02 4.47
N TYR A 33 -3.89 -2.02 3.65
CA TYR A 33 -2.85 -2.90 3.12
C TYR A 33 -1.88 -2.16 2.22
N LEU A 34 -2.38 -1.28 1.35
CA LEU A 34 -1.53 -0.44 0.51
C LEU A 34 -0.63 0.44 1.35
N GLY A 35 -1.19 1.07 2.39
CA GLY A 35 -0.42 1.92 3.29
C GLY A 35 0.69 1.16 4.00
N LYS A 36 0.39 -0.04 4.51
CA LYS A 36 1.40 -0.87 5.15
C LYS A 36 2.49 -1.29 4.16
N LEU A 37 2.12 -1.55 2.92
CA LEU A 37 3.09 -1.85 1.86
C LEU A 37 4.04 -0.68 1.65
N LEU A 38 3.51 0.52 1.54
CA LEU A 38 4.33 1.71 1.37
C LEU A 38 5.29 1.90 2.56
N CYS A 39 4.81 1.64 3.77
CA CYS A 39 5.64 1.72 4.96
C CYS A 39 6.80 0.72 4.91
N SER A 40 6.52 -0.50 4.49
CA SER A 40 7.54 -1.55 4.43
C SER A 40 8.61 -1.27 3.38
N LEU A 41 8.25 -0.52 2.33
CA LEU A 41 9.17 -0.16 1.26
C LEU A 41 9.75 1.25 1.41
N ASN A 42 9.36 1.97 2.49
CA ASN A 42 9.77 3.35 2.75
C ASN A 42 9.43 4.30 1.60
N LEU A 43 8.26 4.10 1.00
CA LEU A 43 7.76 4.94 -0.09
C LEU A 43 6.74 5.94 0.44
N LYS A 44 6.85 7.20 0.01
CA LYS A 44 6.01 8.28 0.51
C LYS A 44 4.71 8.45 -0.28
N SER A 45 4.57 7.78 -1.41
CA SER A 45 3.33 7.86 -2.20
C SER A 45 3.14 6.58 -3.02
N PRO A 46 1.87 6.24 -3.35
CA PRO A 46 1.58 5.03 -4.14
C PRO A 46 2.21 5.04 -5.54
N GLU A 47 2.40 6.22 -6.14
CA GLU A 47 2.99 6.33 -7.47
C GLU A 47 4.41 5.79 -7.50
N LYS A 48 5.10 5.80 -6.37
CA LYS A 48 6.48 5.34 -6.29
C LYS A 48 6.61 3.83 -6.32
N LEU A 49 5.50 3.09 -6.21
CA LEU A 49 5.54 1.63 -6.33
C LEU A 49 6.13 1.18 -7.67
N GLY A 50 5.79 1.88 -8.76
CA GLY A 50 6.32 1.57 -10.08
C GLY A 50 7.80 1.87 -10.23
N MET A 51 8.37 2.66 -9.33
CA MET A 51 9.78 3.04 -9.35
C MET A 51 10.64 2.22 -8.40
N SER A 52 10.01 1.40 -7.58
CA SER A 52 10.72 0.55 -6.62
C SER A 52 11.31 -0.67 -7.33
N TYR A 53 12.49 -1.09 -6.93
CA TYR A 53 13.11 -2.31 -7.44
C TYR A 53 12.70 -3.55 -6.65
N THR A 54 11.94 -3.39 -5.57
CA THR A 54 11.46 -4.51 -4.78
C THR A 54 10.34 -5.25 -5.52
N PRO A 55 10.46 -6.57 -5.74
CA PRO A 55 9.39 -7.33 -6.40
C PRO A 55 8.10 -7.28 -5.57
N LEU A 56 6.98 -7.01 -6.21
CA LEU A 56 5.66 -6.99 -5.56
C LEU A 56 4.94 -8.32 -5.69
N THR A 57 5.27 -9.10 -6.71
CA THR A 57 4.72 -10.44 -6.91
C THR A 57 5.07 -11.31 -5.72
N GLY A 58 4.08 -11.91 -5.08
CA GLY A 58 4.29 -12.72 -3.90
C GLY A 58 4.29 -11.93 -2.59
N ASN A 59 4.25 -10.60 -2.65
CA ASN A 59 4.15 -9.77 -1.45
C ASN A 59 2.72 -9.85 -0.90
N SER A 60 2.56 -10.32 0.34
CA SER A 60 1.23 -10.54 0.91
C SER A 60 0.44 -9.25 1.07
N LEU A 61 1.10 -8.15 1.44
CA LEU A 61 0.43 -6.86 1.59
C LEU A 61 -0.09 -6.35 0.25
N TYR A 62 0.74 -6.46 -0.80
CA TYR A 62 0.34 -6.08 -2.15
C TYR A 62 -0.82 -6.94 -2.63
N ASN A 63 -0.72 -8.26 -2.45
CA ASN A 63 -1.75 -9.19 -2.89
C ASN A 63 -3.09 -8.91 -2.23
N LYS A 64 -3.09 -8.59 -0.93
CA LYS A 64 -4.32 -8.26 -0.22
C LYS A 64 -4.89 -6.92 -0.66
N ALA A 65 -4.04 -5.93 -0.92
CA ALA A 65 -4.50 -4.64 -1.42
C ALA A 65 -5.20 -4.82 -2.77
N VAL A 66 -4.62 -5.61 -3.67
CA VAL A 66 -5.23 -5.90 -4.97
C VAL A 66 -6.53 -6.68 -4.82
N GLU A 67 -6.54 -7.68 -3.92
CA GLU A 67 -7.72 -8.53 -3.73
C GLU A 67 -8.94 -7.73 -3.28
N TYR A 68 -8.76 -6.77 -2.38
CA TYR A 68 -9.87 -6.03 -1.79
C TYR A 68 -10.14 -4.69 -2.46
N ALA A 69 -9.30 -4.24 -3.39
CA ALA A 69 -9.48 -2.96 -4.07
C ALA A 69 -10.65 -3.00 -5.04
N PRO A 70 -11.36 -1.85 -5.21
CA PRO A 70 -12.36 -1.75 -6.27
C PRO A 70 -11.71 -1.93 -7.65
N ALA A 71 -12.50 -2.28 -8.66
CA ALA A 71 -11.98 -2.62 -9.99
C ALA A 71 -11.06 -1.53 -10.57
N ASN A 72 -11.46 -0.26 -10.48
CA ASN A 72 -10.65 0.84 -11.02
C ASN A 72 -9.32 1.01 -10.28
N GLU A 73 -9.34 0.84 -8.97
CA GLU A 73 -8.11 0.94 -8.17
C GLU A 73 -7.23 -0.29 -8.37
N LYS A 74 -7.85 -1.46 -8.52
CA LYS A 74 -7.13 -2.69 -8.81
C LYS A 74 -6.33 -2.57 -10.11
N GLU A 75 -6.93 -1.98 -11.14
CA GLU A 75 -6.24 -1.76 -12.40
C GLU A 75 -5.01 -0.88 -12.23
N GLN A 76 -5.12 0.17 -11.42
CA GLN A 76 -3.99 1.06 -11.15
C GLN A 76 -2.86 0.34 -10.42
N LEU A 77 -3.21 -0.49 -9.44
CA LEU A 77 -2.20 -1.27 -8.70
C LEU A 77 -1.49 -2.25 -9.61
N LEU A 78 -2.23 -2.92 -10.49
CA LEU A 78 -1.63 -3.86 -11.45
C LEU A 78 -0.76 -3.14 -12.48
N ALA A 79 -1.17 -1.94 -12.89
CA ALA A 79 -0.37 -1.14 -13.82
C ALA A 79 0.99 -0.76 -13.24
N GLN A 80 1.10 -0.59 -11.92
CA GLN A 80 2.37 -0.31 -11.28
C GLN A 80 3.37 -1.46 -11.49
N ILE A 81 2.89 -2.70 -11.44
CA ILE A 81 3.75 -3.86 -11.70
C ILE A 81 4.24 -3.84 -13.15
N GLN A 82 3.34 -3.56 -14.10
CA GLN A 82 3.69 -3.55 -15.52
C GLN A 82 4.74 -2.50 -15.83
N LEU A 83 4.64 -1.34 -15.20
CA LEU A 83 5.63 -0.27 -15.40
C LEU A 83 7.02 -0.65 -14.88
N ARG A 84 7.09 -1.58 -13.94
CA ARG A 84 8.38 -2.03 -13.36
C ARG A 84 9.12 -3.01 -14.26
N GLN A 85 8.42 -3.63 -15.16
CA GLN A 85 8.99 -4.59 -16.08
C GLN A 85 9.55 -3.90 -17.31
#